data_22e835f1d0ac546794e9374b641e4d9f
#
_entry.id   22e835f1d0ac546794e9374b641e4d9f
#
_cell.length_a   1.000
_cell.length_b   1.000
_cell.length_c   1.000
_cell.angle_alpha   90.00
_cell.angle_beta   90.00
_cell.angle_gamma   90.00
#
_symmetry.space_group_name_H-M   'P 1'
#
loop_
_entity.id
_entity.type
_entity.pdbx_description
1 polymer ?
#
loop_
_entity_poly.entity_id
_entity_poly.type
_entity_poly.pdbx_seq_one_letter_code
_entity_poly.pdbx_strand_id
1 'polypeptide(L)'
;MGQRSQVVPPSTGARSGAHRSRRPTGVAPPLPKQIGSTGWIWLILLVAVVVTGCVWVRIDPGALDQLDGKITAAVTSFRAGWLDRVARTAHTVGSRVGFAALGLLLFFTTAWFRRWRHLVIWMISLAIAGALLQGLELVSLRPRPFGVPQLASWEGYATPSIPIGAIAILAIGMAFMLVVPGRPRSWAKVAVAGAIVVTGVLRIYLGVDHFTDVVFGAIVGVAIPLTAFRAFAPNDLFPVSYGAHGKAAHLDVTGPRGEAIVTALRDQLGFTVLDLKPVGLEASGGSTPLKLTVTDEDGRRRTIFAKLYAKSHVRADRWYKLGRTMLYGRLEDETPFGTVRRFVEYEDYTLRLLGESGFPTPSALGIVEITPEREYLIAMEFFEDAVEIGDADIDGRVIDQGAAMIRRMWDVGVAHRDIKPANLMVQRGDLKLIDVFFVQVRPSPWRQAVDLGNMMLVLALRSDAQTVYGAALRYFTTDELAEAFAATRGVASPTQLRQQMKLDGRDLLAEFRSMAPVRRPISVQRWSFRRVGLILASLLLLLLAVVTGIGLFFPTRGTVTTPMCGTGQAMQLMAQAVPSAIKLPCVRTGADHLPVGWSVGTAETVRGRAVFVVGVGDGSAS
;
A
#
# COMPACT_ATOMS: atom_id res chain seq x y z
N MET A 1 54.35 -10.27 48.93
CA MET A 1 54.52 -9.00 48.21
C MET A 1 53.72 -9.11 46.93
N GLY A 2 52.49 -8.67 46.94
CA GLY A 2 51.57 -8.74 45.80
C GLY A 2 51.53 -7.39 45.09
N GLN A 3 51.94 -7.35 43.85
CA GLN A 3 51.73 -6.20 42.98
C GLN A 3 50.25 -6.08 42.64
N ARG A 4 49.59 -5.04 43.14
CA ARG A 4 48.29 -4.62 42.65
C ARG A 4 48.48 -3.96 41.26
N SER A 5 48.01 -4.64 40.20
CA SER A 5 47.79 -4.01 38.92
C SER A 5 46.82 -2.82 39.07
N GLN A 6 47.34 -1.63 38.89
CA GLN A 6 46.49 -0.44 38.74
C GLN A 6 45.74 -0.57 37.42
N VAL A 7 44.44 -0.79 37.51
CA VAL A 7 43.52 -0.63 36.37
C VAL A 7 43.51 0.88 36.06
N VAL A 8 44.14 1.27 34.96
CA VAL A 8 44.01 2.60 34.42
C VAL A 8 42.57 2.75 33.95
N PRO A 9 41.80 3.73 34.46
CA PRO A 9 40.45 3.96 33.92
C PRO A 9 40.57 4.36 32.45
N PRO A 10 39.72 3.88 31.58
CA PRO A 10 39.72 4.28 30.19
C PRO A 10 39.60 5.81 30.13
N SER A 11 40.47 6.44 29.36
CA SER A 11 40.45 7.88 29.10
C SER A 11 39.04 8.27 28.70
N THR A 12 38.40 9.12 29.46
CA THR A 12 37.18 9.83 29.12
C THR A 12 37.49 10.74 27.94
N GLY A 13 37.63 10.14 26.74
CA GLY A 13 37.49 10.87 25.48
C GLY A 13 36.14 11.57 25.53
N ALA A 14 36.16 12.86 25.44
CA ALA A 14 35.00 13.73 25.51
C ALA A 14 33.86 13.15 24.70
N ARG A 15 32.86 12.63 25.35
CA ARG A 15 31.55 12.37 24.77
C ARG A 15 30.91 13.71 24.52
N SER A 16 31.36 14.38 23.46
CA SER A 16 30.63 15.50 22.89
C SER A 16 29.37 14.94 22.24
N GLY A 17 28.28 15.24 22.78
CA GLY A 17 26.99 14.75 22.38
C GLY A 17 26.25 14.21 23.60
N ALA A 18 26.07 15.08 24.57
CA ALA A 18 25.16 14.78 25.65
C ALA A 18 23.79 14.52 25.02
N HIS A 19 23.44 13.23 24.89
CA HIS A 19 22.05 12.86 24.82
C HIS A 19 21.39 13.56 26.00
N ARG A 20 20.72 14.70 25.76
CA ARG A 20 19.88 15.32 26.76
C ARG A 20 18.85 14.28 27.12
N SER A 21 19.09 13.51 28.18
CA SER A 21 18.11 12.60 28.71
C SER A 21 16.87 13.42 28.98
N ARG A 22 15.79 13.16 28.26
CA ARG A 22 14.50 13.82 28.53
C ARG A 22 14.17 13.55 30.00
N ARG A 23 14.24 14.56 30.83
CA ARG A 23 13.75 14.43 32.21
C ARG A 23 12.24 14.24 32.15
N PRO A 24 11.67 13.36 32.95
CA PRO A 24 10.22 13.26 33.07
C PRO A 24 9.65 14.63 33.46
N THR A 25 8.83 15.19 32.59
CA THR A 25 8.22 16.51 32.81
C THR A 25 6.87 16.43 33.51
N GLY A 26 6.35 15.21 33.73
CA GLY A 26 4.97 15.00 34.19
C GLY A 26 3.90 15.28 33.13
N VAL A 27 4.30 15.77 31.96
CA VAL A 27 3.38 16.00 30.85
C VAL A 27 3.10 14.67 30.16
N ALA A 28 1.83 14.38 29.92
CA ALA A 28 1.45 13.17 29.19
C ALA A 28 2.07 13.17 27.77
N PRO A 29 2.57 12.04 27.26
CA PRO A 29 3.11 11.98 25.92
C PRO A 29 2.04 12.40 24.90
N PRO A 30 2.42 13.13 23.84
CA PRO A 30 1.46 13.56 22.82
C PRO A 30 0.79 12.32 22.22
N LEU A 31 -0.54 12.29 22.25
CA LEU A 31 -1.30 11.22 21.63
C LEU A 31 -1.14 11.31 20.12
N PRO A 32 -0.97 10.17 19.43
CA PRO A 32 -0.96 10.18 17.97
C PRO A 32 -2.32 10.70 17.46
N LYS A 33 -2.32 11.53 16.41
CA LYS A 33 -3.54 12.03 15.76
C LYS A 33 -4.51 10.91 15.34
N GLN A 34 -3.99 9.71 15.11
CA GLN A 34 -4.77 8.53 14.77
C GLN A 34 -4.23 7.31 15.52
N ILE A 35 -5.11 6.63 16.24
CA ILE A 35 -4.83 5.31 16.80
C ILE A 35 -4.82 4.33 15.62
N GLY A 36 -3.77 3.52 15.47
CA GLY A 36 -3.58 2.66 14.29
C GLY A 36 -4.72 1.66 14.05
N SER A 37 -5.43 1.24 15.12
CA SER A 37 -6.60 0.35 15.06
C SER A 37 -7.92 1.04 14.72
N THR A 38 -8.02 2.37 14.84
CA THR A 38 -9.28 3.10 14.69
C THR A 38 -9.91 2.88 13.32
N GLY A 39 -9.12 2.84 12.26
CA GLY A 39 -9.63 2.61 10.90
C GLY A 39 -10.29 1.24 10.73
N TRP A 40 -9.73 0.21 11.35
CA TRP A 40 -10.29 -1.15 11.32
C TRP A 40 -11.57 -1.26 12.14
N ILE A 41 -11.63 -0.61 13.31
CA ILE A 41 -12.83 -0.55 14.15
C ILE A 41 -13.98 0.10 13.37
N TRP A 42 -13.73 1.26 12.76
CA TRP A 42 -14.75 1.93 11.94
C TRP A 42 -15.19 1.09 10.74
N LEU A 43 -14.25 0.41 10.06
CA LEU A 43 -14.60 -0.50 8.96
C LEU A 43 -15.53 -1.61 9.43
N ILE A 44 -15.19 -2.28 10.53
CA ILE A 44 -16.01 -3.38 11.08
C ILE A 44 -17.40 -2.87 11.48
N LEU A 45 -17.46 -1.73 12.18
CA LEU A 45 -18.74 -1.15 12.60
C LEU A 45 -19.61 -0.75 11.40
N LEU A 46 -19.05 -0.07 10.40
CA LEU A 46 -19.78 0.35 9.22
C LEU A 46 -20.27 -0.84 8.38
N VAL A 47 -19.43 -1.86 8.20
CA VAL A 47 -19.83 -3.09 7.50
C VAL A 47 -20.93 -3.82 8.30
N ALA A 48 -20.79 -3.90 9.62
CA ALA A 48 -21.82 -4.51 10.48
C ALA A 48 -23.17 -3.78 10.37
N VAL A 49 -23.17 -2.44 10.35
CA VAL A 49 -24.39 -1.64 10.15
C VAL A 49 -25.04 -1.97 8.81
N VAL A 50 -24.26 -2.05 7.73
CA VAL A 50 -24.81 -2.38 6.39
C VAL A 50 -25.36 -3.81 6.36
N VAL A 51 -24.60 -4.78 6.88
CA VAL A 51 -25.05 -6.19 6.93
C VAL A 51 -26.35 -6.30 7.73
N THR A 52 -26.40 -5.70 8.93
CA THR A 52 -27.58 -5.70 9.78
C THR A 52 -28.76 -5.00 9.08
N GLY A 53 -28.51 -3.87 8.42
CA GLY A 53 -29.52 -3.15 7.65
C GLY A 53 -30.08 -3.97 6.48
N CYS A 54 -29.22 -4.66 5.74
CA CYS A 54 -29.65 -5.54 4.64
C CYS A 54 -30.49 -6.74 5.15
N VAL A 55 -30.09 -7.32 6.28
CA VAL A 55 -30.89 -8.39 6.94
C VAL A 55 -32.22 -7.85 7.45
N TRP A 56 -32.19 -6.65 8.05
CA TRP A 56 -33.43 -5.99 8.53
C TRP A 56 -34.40 -5.73 7.39
N VAL A 57 -33.96 -5.16 6.29
CA VAL A 57 -34.76 -4.95 5.07
C VAL A 57 -35.40 -6.26 4.60
N ARG A 58 -34.72 -7.39 4.77
CA ARG A 58 -35.26 -8.71 4.39
C ARG A 58 -36.37 -9.20 5.33
N ILE A 59 -36.26 -8.88 6.62
CA ILE A 59 -37.18 -9.38 7.67
C ILE A 59 -38.38 -8.45 7.81
N ASP A 60 -38.15 -7.16 7.95
CA ASP A 60 -39.20 -6.14 8.14
C ASP A 60 -38.81 -4.83 7.43
N PRO A 61 -39.19 -4.62 6.20
CA PRO A 61 -38.88 -3.41 5.44
C PRO A 61 -39.70 -2.19 5.89
N GLY A 62 -40.80 -2.35 6.65
CA GLY A 62 -41.82 -1.32 6.82
C GLY A 62 -41.32 0.04 7.35
N ALA A 63 -40.47 0.06 8.37
CA ALA A 63 -39.94 1.31 8.92
C ALA A 63 -39.03 2.04 7.95
N LEU A 64 -38.16 1.30 7.23
CA LEU A 64 -37.24 1.87 6.23
C LEU A 64 -38.02 2.33 4.99
N ASP A 65 -39.02 1.59 4.55
CA ASP A 65 -39.85 1.93 3.39
C ASP A 65 -40.62 3.23 3.61
N GLN A 66 -41.09 3.50 4.85
CA GLN A 66 -41.74 4.77 5.18
C GLN A 66 -40.79 5.96 5.05
N LEU A 67 -39.54 5.82 5.56
CA LEU A 67 -38.51 6.85 5.43
C LEU A 67 -38.13 7.08 3.97
N ASP A 68 -37.85 6.00 3.27
CA ASP A 68 -37.46 6.03 1.86
C ASP A 68 -38.55 6.60 0.97
N GLY A 69 -39.82 6.25 1.23
CA GLY A 69 -40.96 6.80 0.52
C GLY A 69 -41.11 8.32 0.69
N LYS A 70 -40.94 8.85 1.91
CA LYS A 70 -40.99 10.29 2.17
C LYS A 70 -39.85 11.03 1.43
N ILE A 71 -38.64 10.48 1.47
CA ILE A 71 -37.47 11.09 0.80
C ILE A 71 -37.64 11.02 -0.72
N THR A 72 -38.07 9.89 -1.24
CA THR A 72 -38.35 9.72 -2.68
C THR A 72 -39.41 10.70 -3.16
N ALA A 73 -40.53 10.85 -2.43
CA ALA A 73 -41.57 11.81 -2.75
C ALA A 73 -41.03 13.26 -2.75
N ALA A 74 -40.25 13.63 -1.74
CA ALA A 74 -39.64 14.94 -1.66
C ALA A 74 -38.68 15.20 -2.84
N VAL A 75 -37.80 14.25 -3.18
CA VAL A 75 -36.83 14.40 -4.28
C VAL A 75 -37.54 14.45 -5.64
N THR A 76 -38.55 13.61 -5.84
CA THR A 76 -39.29 13.55 -7.12
C THR A 76 -40.24 14.72 -7.32
N SER A 77 -40.61 15.48 -6.28
CA SER A 77 -41.38 16.72 -6.42
C SER A 77 -40.65 17.82 -7.19
N PHE A 78 -39.29 17.77 -7.26
CA PHE A 78 -38.45 18.69 -8.01
C PHE A 78 -38.23 18.28 -9.48
N ARG A 79 -39.01 17.34 -10.02
CA ARG A 79 -38.85 16.91 -11.41
C ARG A 79 -39.06 18.03 -12.42
N ALA A 80 -38.10 18.17 -13.34
CA ALA A 80 -38.11 19.15 -14.40
C ALA A 80 -37.41 18.59 -15.65
N GLY A 81 -37.90 18.90 -16.83
CA GLY A 81 -37.41 18.29 -18.07
C GLY A 81 -35.92 18.48 -18.38
N TRP A 82 -35.33 19.59 -17.91
CA TRP A 82 -33.87 19.79 -18.01
C TRP A 82 -33.11 18.88 -17.03
N LEU A 83 -33.62 18.71 -15.83
CA LEU A 83 -33.01 17.89 -14.79
C LEU A 83 -33.16 16.40 -15.12
N ASP A 84 -34.26 15.99 -15.75
CA ASP A 84 -34.45 14.65 -16.29
C ASP A 84 -33.36 14.28 -17.29
N ARG A 85 -33.00 15.22 -18.19
CA ARG A 85 -31.89 15.02 -19.14
C ARG A 85 -30.56 14.85 -18.43
N VAL A 86 -30.25 15.72 -17.47
CA VAL A 86 -29.02 15.63 -16.67
C VAL A 86 -28.96 14.32 -15.92
N ALA A 87 -30.05 13.91 -15.25
CA ALA A 87 -30.11 12.69 -14.48
C ALA A 87 -29.95 11.43 -15.37
N ARG A 88 -30.58 11.38 -16.53
CA ARG A 88 -30.41 10.28 -17.49
C ARG A 88 -28.99 10.22 -18.05
N THR A 89 -28.37 11.36 -18.35
CA THR A 89 -26.97 11.40 -18.81
C THR A 89 -26.03 10.91 -17.72
N ALA A 90 -26.20 11.37 -16.49
CA ALA A 90 -25.43 10.87 -15.33
C ALA A 90 -25.62 9.36 -15.12
N HIS A 91 -26.84 8.87 -15.28
CA HIS A 91 -27.13 7.44 -15.22
C HIS A 91 -26.43 6.63 -16.30
N THR A 92 -26.36 7.14 -17.54
CA THR A 92 -25.63 6.50 -18.65
C THR A 92 -24.13 6.43 -18.36
N VAL A 93 -23.53 7.50 -17.85
CA VAL A 93 -22.13 7.51 -17.41
C VAL A 93 -21.88 6.56 -16.23
N GLY A 94 -22.82 6.49 -15.29
CA GLY A 94 -22.81 5.55 -14.17
C GLY A 94 -23.33 4.15 -14.50
N SER A 95 -23.56 3.84 -15.78
CA SER A 95 -23.95 2.50 -16.23
C SER A 95 -22.79 1.51 -16.06
N ARG A 96 -23.10 0.21 -16.18
CA ARG A 96 -22.08 -0.85 -16.14
C ARG A 96 -20.97 -0.62 -17.15
N VAL A 97 -21.31 -0.22 -18.37
CA VAL A 97 -20.34 0.07 -19.43
C VAL A 97 -19.51 1.31 -19.09
N GLY A 98 -20.17 2.39 -18.64
CA GLY A 98 -19.48 3.62 -18.23
C GLY A 98 -18.52 3.38 -17.06
N PHE A 99 -18.96 2.63 -16.04
CA PHE A 99 -18.10 2.25 -14.92
C PHE A 99 -16.91 1.41 -15.37
N ALA A 100 -17.11 0.43 -16.25
CA ALA A 100 -16.03 -0.39 -16.78
C ALA A 100 -15.04 0.43 -17.59
N ALA A 101 -15.51 1.32 -18.44
CA ALA A 101 -14.65 2.20 -19.26
C ALA A 101 -13.79 3.11 -18.37
N LEU A 102 -14.39 3.76 -17.36
CA LEU A 102 -13.67 4.60 -16.40
C LEU A 102 -12.70 3.77 -15.54
N GLY A 103 -13.09 2.57 -15.14
CA GLY A 103 -12.25 1.64 -14.40
C GLY A 103 -11.03 1.19 -15.20
N LEU A 104 -11.21 0.84 -16.47
CA LEU A 104 -10.12 0.50 -17.38
C LEU A 104 -9.20 1.69 -17.63
N LEU A 105 -9.77 2.88 -17.85
CA LEU A 105 -8.98 4.10 -17.99
C LEU A 105 -8.12 4.35 -16.74
N LEU A 106 -8.69 4.23 -15.55
CA LEU A 106 -7.95 4.36 -14.30
C LEU A 106 -6.88 3.27 -14.16
N PHE A 107 -7.18 2.03 -14.53
CA PHE A 107 -6.23 0.92 -14.53
C PHE A 107 -5.02 1.22 -15.43
N PHE A 108 -5.26 1.55 -16.71
CA PHE A 108 -4.18 1.81 -17.65
C PHE A 108 -3.38 3.06 -17.29
N THR A 109 -4.02 4.14 -16.83
CA THR A 109 -3.35 5.36 -16.39
C THR A 109 -2.44 5.06 -15.19
N THR A 110 -2.93 4.28 -14.21
CA THR A 110 -2.15 3.92 -13.03
C THR A 110 -0.99 2.99 -13.35
N ALA A 111 -1.20 2.05 -14.29
CA ALA A 111 -0.16 1.16 -14.80
C ALA A 111 0.91 1.94 -15.59
N TRP A 112 0.51 2.89 -16.42
CA TRP A 112 1.42 3.80 -17.16
C TRP A 112 2.36 4.54 -16.23
N PHE A 113 1.83 5.08 -15.11
CA PHE A 113 2.63 5.73 -14.07
C PHE A 113 3.37 4.72 -13.16
N ARG A 114 3.37 3.42 -13.48
CA ARG A 114 4.04 2.34 -12.73
C ARG A 114 3.67 2.29 -11.24
N ARG A 115 2.45 2.70 -10.89
CA ARG A 115 1.97 2.71 -9.50
C ARG A 115 1.37 1.36 -9.08
N TRP A 116 2.07 0.28 -9.33
CA TRP A 116 1.61 -1.09 -9.15
C TRP A 116 1.05 -1.39 -7.75
N ARG A 117 1.69 -0.85 -6.72
CA ARG A 117 1.23 -1.07 -5.33
C ARG A 117 -0.15 -0.46 -5.08
N HIS A 118 -0.40 0.74 -5.56
CA HIS A 118 -1.70 1.40 -5.45
C HIS A 118 -2.75 0.70 -6.32
N LEU A 119 -2.36 0.25 -7.51
CA LEU A 119 -3.23 -0.50 -8.40
C LEU A 119 -3.69 -1.82 -7.75
N VAL A 120 -2.78 -2.59 -7.15
CA VAL A 120 -3.09 -3.83 -6.42
C VAL A 120 -4.06 -3.55 -5.26
N ILE A 121 -3.83 -2.49 -4.47
CA ILE A 121 -4.72 -2.11 -3.36
C ILE A 121 -6.13 -1.81 -3.90
N TRP A 122 -6.22 -1.06 -5.00
CA TRP A 122 -7.51 -0.72 -5.62
C TRP A 122 -8.23 -1.95 -6.16
N MET A 123 -7.52 -2.83 -6.89
CA MET A 123 -8.10 -4.07 -7.43
C MET A 123 -8.63 -5.00 -6.33
N ILE A 124 -7.86 -5.15 -5.23
CA ILE A 124 -8.30 -5.94 -4.06
C ILE A 124 -9.54 -5.29 -3.42
N SER A 125 -9.53 -3.96 -3.28
CA SER A 125 -10.68 -3.23 -2.73
C SER A 125 -11.93 -3.39 -3.60
N LEU A 126 -11.77 -3.33 -4.92
CA LEU A 126 -12.84 -3.54 -5.89
C LEU A 126 -13.41 -4.97 -5.77
N ALA A 127 -12.54 -5.98 -5.71
CA ALA A 127 -12.96 -7.37 -5.59
C ALA A 127 -13.73 -7.63 -4.28
N ILE A 128 -13.21 -7.17 -3.14
CA ILE A 128 -13.84 -7.39 -1.82
C ILE A 128 -15.15 -6.60 -1.70
N ALA A 129 -15.13 -5.31 -2.03
CA ALA A 129 -16.31 -4.46 -1.93
C ALA A 129 -17.39 -4.88 -2.94
N GLY A 130 -16.99 -5.22 -4.16
CA GLY A 130 -17.92 -5.71 -5.19
C GLY A 130 -18.57 -7.02 -4.80
N ALA A 131 -17.80 -7.99 -4.29
CA ALA A 131 -18.35 -9.25 -3.82
C ALA A 131 -19.30 -9.07 -2.61
N LEU A 132 -18.94 -8.17 -1.69
CA LEU A 132 -19.79 -7.86 -0.55
C LEU A 132 -21.11 -7.21 -1.00
N LEU A 133 -21.06 -6.22 -1.90
CA LEU A 133 -22.25 -5.58 -2.44
C LEU A 133 -23.17 -6.58 -3.14
N GLN A 134 -22.61 -7.43 -4.01
CA GLN A 134 -23.38 -8.46 -4.71
C GLN A 134 -23.95 -9.51 -3.75
N GLY A 135 -23.15 -9.94 -2.76
CA GLY A 135 -23.62 -10.89 -1.74
C GLY A 135 -24.78 -10.32 -0.91
N LEU A 136 -24.67 -9.06 -0.48
CA LEU A 136 -25.71 -8.37 0.28
C LEU A 136 -26.97 -8.11 -0.54
N GLU A 137 -26.83 -7.84 -1.84
CA GLU A 137 -27.97 -7.74 -2.76
C GLU A 137 -28.76 -9.06 -2.79
N LEU A 138 -28.08 -10.20 -2.77
CA LEU A 138 -28.69 -11.53 -2.71
C LEU A 138 -29.36 -11.82 -1.36
N VAL A 139 -28.87 -11.24 -0.28
CA VAL A 139 -29.46 -11.39 1.05
C VAL A 139 -30.70 -10.51 1.21
N SER A 140 -30.63 -9.24 0.78
CA SER A 140 -31.73 -8.28 0.96
C SER A 140 -32.93 -8.57 0.08
N LEU A 141 -32.69 -8.96 -1.19
CA LEU A 141 -33.74 -9.21 -2.20
C LEU A 141 -34.77 -8.08 -2.32
N ARG A 142 -34.41 -6.84 -1.97
CA ARG A 142 -35.33 -5.70 -1.94
C ARG A 142 -35.68 -5.24 -3.34
N PRO A 143 -36.96 -5.13 -3.68
CA PRO A 143 -37.39 -4.58 -4.97
C PRO A 143 -37.01 -3.09 -5.07
N ARG A 144 -36.98 -2.58 -6.31
CA ARG A 144 -36.73 -1.16 -6.56
C ARG A 144 -37.94 -0.30 -6.18
N PRO A 145 -37.74 1.05 -6.02
CA PRO A 145 -38.81 1.95 -5.63
C PRO A 145 -40.04 1.77 -6.48
N PHE A 146 -41.18 1.72 -5.79
CA PHE A 146 -42.51 1.51 -6.34
C PHE A 146 -43.38 2.76 -6.07
N GLY A 147 -44.40 2.98 -6.91
CA GLY A 147 -45.33 4.11 -6.73
C GLY A 147 -44.83 5.46 -7.28
N VAL A 148 -43.64 5.50 -7.87
CA VAL A 148 -43.12 6.67 -8.60
C VAL A 148 -42.74 6.28 -10.02
N PRO A 149 -42.98 7.13 -11.03
CA PRO A 149 -42.54 6.82 -12.39
C PRO A 149 -40.99 6.67 -12.43
N GLN A 150 -40.54 5.52 -12.93
CA GLN A 150 -39.09 5.30 -13.15
C GLN A 150 -38.67 5.97 -14.45
N LEU A 151 -37.72 6.90 -14.37
CA LEU A 151 -37.18 7.62 -15.54
C LEU A 151 -35.99 6.91 -16.18
N ALA A 152 -35.49 5.84 -15.56
CA ALA A 152 -34.42 4.97 -16.06
C ALA A 152 -34.64 3.55 -15.56
N SER A 153 -34.02 2.57 -16.23
CA SER A 153 -34.07 1.16 -15.83
C SER A 153 -32.73 0.71 -15.28
N TRP A 154 -32.76 -0.14 -14.26
CA TRP A 154 -31.60 -0.83 -13.75
C TRP A 154 -31.98 -2.26 -13.36
N GLU A 155 -31.20 -3.24 -13.79
CA GLU A 155 -31.44 -4.64 -13.48
C GLU A 155 -30.93 -5.02 -12.10
N GLY A 156 -31.56 -6.02 -11.47
CA GLY A 156 -31.22 -6.52 -10.13
C GLY A 156 -31.98 -5.83 -9.00
N TYR A 157 -31.69 -6.26 -7.77
CA TYR A 157 -32.33 -5.74 -6.57
C TYR A 157 -31.81 -4.33 -6.20
N ALA A 158 -32.48 -3.68 -5.26
CA ALA A 158 -32.18 -2.30 -4.92
C ALA A 158 -31.08 -2.15 -3.86
N THR A 159 -31.07 -3.03 -2.85
CA THR A 159 -30.27 -2.91 -1.63
C THR A 159 -29.11 -3.92 -1.60
N PRO A 160 -27.87 -3.46 -1.36
CA PRO A 160 -27.40 -2.08 -1.40
C PRO A 160 -27.20 -1.58 -2.83
N SER A 161 -27.17 -0.26 -3.06
CA SER A 161 -26.95 0.28 -4.42
C SER A 161 -25.56 -0.04 -4.93
N ILE A 162 -25.45 -1.04 -5.81
CA ILE A 162 -24.19 -1.42 -6.47
C ILE A 162 -23.57 -0.26 -7.26
N PRO A 163 -24.34 0.53 -8.05
CA PRO A 163 -23.75 1.66 -8.80
C PRO A 163 -23.12 2.72 -7.93
N ILE A 164 -23.74 3.03 -6.79
CA ILE A 164 -23.18 4.01 -5.84
C ILE A 164 -21.89 3.46 -5.21
N GLY A 165 -21.89 2.19 -4.80
CA GLY A 165 -20.68 1.53 -4.31
C GLY A 165 -19.56 1.53 -5.34
N ALA A 166 -19.86 1.21 -6.59
CA ALA A 166 -18.89 1.17 -7.69
C ALA A 166 -18.29 2.56 -7.97
N ILE A 167 -19.12 3.61 -8.04
CA ILE A 167 -18.68 4.99 -8.22
C ILE A 167 -17.79 5.43 -7.04
N ALA A 168 -18.17 5.09 -5.80
CA ALA A 168 -17.38 5.41 -4.63
C ALA A 168 -15.98 4.74 -4.66
N ILE A 169 -15.90 3.45 -5.02
CA ILE A 169 -14.65 2.72 -5.17
C ILE A 169 -13.76 3.35 -6.24
N LEU A 170 -14.34 3.70 -7.40
CA LEU A 170 -13.63 4.34 -8.50
C LEU A 170 -13.11 5.72 -8.10
N ALA A 171 -13.96 6.58 -7.52
CA ALA A 171 -13.62 7.94 -7.15
C ALA A 171 -12.55 7.99 -6.03
N ILE A 172 -12.62 7.11 -5.04
CA ILE A 172 -11.58 6.96 -4.02
C ILE A 172 -10.28 6.46 -4.67
N GLY A 173 -10.37 5.48 -5.58
CA GLY A 173 -9.23 5.03 -6.37
C GLY A 173 -8.55 6.19 -7.08
N MET A 174 -9.28 7.03 -7.82
CA MET A 174 -8.74 8.22 -8.49
C MET A 174 -8.07 9.17 -7.51
N ALA A 175 -8.71 9.48 -6.38
CA ALA A 175 -8.18 10.41 -5.38
C ALA A 175 -6.86 9.93 -4.75
N PHE A 176 -6.68 8.63 -4.54
CA PHE A 176 -5.48 8.07 -3.93
C PHE A 176 -4.39 7.67 -4.93
N MET A 177 -4.77 7.30 -6.15
CA MET A 177 -3.84 6.84 -7.18
C MET A 177 -3.31 7.98 -8.05
N LEU A 178 -4.12 8.99 -8.34
CA LEU A 178 -3.76 10.06 -9.28
C LEU A 178 -3.46 11.40 -8.60
N VAL A 179 -4.01 11.67 -7.40
CA VAL A 179 -3.82 12.96 -6.74
C VAL A 179 -2.71 12.90 -5.70
N VAL A 180 -1.80 13.89 -5.72
CA VAL A 180 -0.69 14.00 -4.76
C VAL A 180 -1.19 14.19 -3.33
N PRO A 181 -0.48 13.66 -2.31
CA PRO A 181 -0.78 13.90 -0.90
C PRO A 181 -0.80 15.39 -0.54
N GLY A 182 -1.51 15.74 0.54
CA GLY A 182 -1.61 17.12 1.02
C GLY A 182 -2.94 17.80 0.68
N ARG A 183 -2.94 19.12 0.52
CA ARG A 183 -4.13 19.93 0.21
C ARG A 183 -4.88 19.46 -1.05
N PRO A 184 -4.22 19.12 -2.18
CA PRO A 184 -4.92 18.63 -3.37
C PRO A 184 -5.75 17.38 -3.09
N ARG A 185 -5.20 16.42 -2.35
CA ARG A 185 -5.93 15.19 -1.99
C ARG A 185 -7.08 15.46 -1.03
N SER A 186 -6.96 16.47 -0.17
CA SER A 186 -8.07 16.88 0.71
C SER A 186 -9.23 17.40 -0.11
N TRP A 187 -8.97 18.25 -1.09
CA TRP A 187 -10.00 18.74 -2.03
C TRP A 187 -10.58 17.61 -2.89
N ALA A 188 -9.73 16.67 -3.36
CA ALA A 188 -10.20 15.49 -4.08
C ALA A 188 -11.19 14.66 -3.25
N LYS A 189 -10.95 14.49 -1.94
CA LYS A 189 -11.89 13.79 -1.04
C LYS A 189 -13.23 14.53 -0.92
N VAL A 190 -13.22 15.85 -0.86
CA VAL A 190 -14.46 16.65 -0.86
C VAL A 190 -15.20 16.46 -2.18
N ALA A 191 -14.49 16.52 -3.31
CA ALA A 191 -15.08 16.26 -4.63
C ALA A 191 -15.66 14.83 -4.74
N VAL A 192 -14.98 13.82 -4.20
CA VAL A 192 -15.48 12.44 -4.14
C VAL A 192 -16.78 12.36 -3.33
N ALA A 193 -16.81 12.99 -2.15
CA ALA A 193 -18.03 13.02 -1.32
C ALA A 193 -19.18 13.72 -2.07
N GLY A 194 -18.90 14.85 -2.70
CA GLY A 194 -19.89 15.58 -3.53
C GLY A 194 -20.40 14.72 -4.70
N ALA A 195 -19.52 14.03 -5.41
CA ALA A 195 -19.91 13.14 -6.52
C ALA A 195 -20.83 11.99 -6.05
N ILE A 196 -20.51 11.36 -4.90
CA ILE A 196 -21.35 10.29 -4.33
C ILE A 196 -22.73 10.83 -3.96
N VAL A 197 -22.79 11.98 -3.28
CA VAL A 197 -24.06 12.60 -2.87
C VAL A 197 -24.90 12.97 -4.10
N VAL A 198 -24.31 13.69 -5.06
CA VAL A 198 -25.01 14.10 -6.29
C VAL A 198 -25.53 12.89 -7.06
N THR A 199 -24.71 11.88 -7.27
CA THR A 199 -25.13 10.66 -7.97
C THR A 199 -26.22 9.93 -7.18
N GLY A 200 -26.11 9.85 -5.86
CA GLY A 200 -27.13 9.25 -4.99
C GLY A 200 -28.48 9.95 -5.12
N VAL A 201 -28.50 11.29 -5.03
CA VAL A 201 -29.72 12.09 -5.22
C VAL A 201 -30.31 11.89 -6.62
N LEU A 202 -29.48 11.88 -7.67
CA LEU A 202 -29.96 11.64 -9.05
C LEU A 202 -30.55 10.24 -9.22
N ARG A 203 -30.05 9.21 -8.53
CA ARG A 203 -30.63 7.86 -8.59
C ARG A 203 -31.97 7.76 -7.88
N ILE A 204 -32.14 8.45 -6.74
CA ILE A 204 -33.43 8.58 -6.07
C ILE A 204 -34.41 9.37 -6.97
N TYR A 205 -33.95 10.45 -7.58
CA TYR A 205 -34.72 11.28 -8.52
C TYR A 205 -35.25 10.47 -9.71
N LEU A 206 -34.40 9.57 -10.26
CA LEU A 206 -34.79 8.69 -11.35
C LEU A 206 -35.75 7.57 -10.93
N GLY A 207 -35.97 7.37 -9.64
CA GLY A 207 -36.80 6.33 -9.09
C GLY A 207 -36.22 4.91 -9.19
N VAL A 208 -34.88 4.80 -9.26
CA VAL A 208 -34.19 3.50 -9.42
C VAL A 208 -33.63 2.94 -8.12
N ASP A 209 -33.35 3.76 -7.10
CA ASP A 209 -32.86 3.34 -5.79
C ASP A 209 -33.62 4.07 -4.68
N HIS A 210 -33.74 3.42 -3.50
CA HIS A 210 -34.19 4.07 -2.28
C HIS A 210 -33.04 4.85 -1.63
N PHE A 211 -33.35 5.76 -0.74
CA PHE A 211 -32.32 6.52 -0.01
C PHE A 211 -31.39 5.60 0.81
N THR A 212 -31.98 4.63 1.52
CA THR A 212 -31.20 3.67 2.33
C THR A 212 -30.29 2.78 1.48
N ASP A 213 -30.70 2.42 0.25
CA ASP A 213 -29.86 1.67 -0.69
C ASP A 213 -28.61 2.44 -1.07
N VAL A 214 -28.79 3.75 -1.35
CA VAL A 214 -27.71 4.70 -1.66
C VAL A 214 -26.73 4.79 -0.48
N VAL A 215 -27.25 4.94 0.74
CA VAL A 215 -26.42 5.04 1.96
C VAL A 215 -25.62 3.76 2.17
N PHE A 216 -26.23 2.59 2.07
CA PHE A 216 -25.53 1.32 2.25
C PHE A 216 -24.47 1.08 1.16
N GLY A 217 -24.79 1.38 -0.10
CA GLY A 217 -23.83 1.30 -1.20
C GLY A 217 -22.65 2.24 -1.00
N ALA A 218 -22.91 3.48 -0.57
CA ALA A 218 -21.88 4.47 -0.28
C ALA A 218 -20.97 4.04 0.88
N ILE A 219 -21.53 3.52 1.98
CA ILE A 219 -20.77 3.04 3.12
C ILE A 219 -19.77 1.96 2.70
N VAL A 220 -20.21 0.92 2.01
CA VAL A 220 -19.34 -0.17 1.56
C VAL A 220 -18.29 0.35 0.57
N GLY A 221 -18.75 1.13 -0.43
CA GLY A 221 -17.90 1.66 -1.49
C GLY A 221 -16.84 2.66 -1.00
N VAL A 222 -17.07 3.32 0.15
CA VAL A 222 -16.11 4.25 0.77
C VAL A 222 -15.25 3.54 1.82
N ALA A 223 -15.85 2.80 2.75
CA ALA A 223 -15.16 2.28 3.92
C ALA A 223 -14.04 1.30 3.55
N ILE A 224 -14.30 0.38 2.62
CA ILE A 224 -13.32 -0.65 2.23
C ILE A 224 -12.10 -0.03 1.54
N PRO A 225 -12.23 0.71 0.41
CA PRO A 225 -11.04 1.24 -0.26
C PRO A 225 -10.34 2.32 0.56
N LEU A 226 -11.07 3.17 1.29
CA LEU A 226 -10.45 4.19 2.13
C LEU A 226 -9.58 3.57 3.23
N THR A 227 -10.06 2.51 3.88
CA THR A 227 -9.29 1.78 4.90
C THR A 227 -8.10 1.07 4.26
N ALA A 228 -8.29 0.42 3.10
CA ALA A 228 -7.21 -0.25 2.38
C ALA A 228 -6.10 0.72 1.98
N PHE A 229 -6.43 1.86 1.38
CA PHE A 229 -5.43 2.87 1.03
C PHE A 229 -4.72 3.46 2.25
N ARG A 230 -5.44 3.74 3.33
CA ARG A 230 -4.84 4.25 4.58
C ARG A 230 -3.90 3.23 5.25
N ALA A 231 -4.26 1.95 5.20
CA ALA A 231 -3.48 0.89 5.85
C ALA A 231 -2.26 0.46 5.03
N PHE A 232 -2.37 0.42 3.70
CA PHE A 232 -1.38 -0.24 2.85
C PHE A 232 -0.69 0.66 1.83
N ALA A 233 -1.27 1.80 1.41
CA ALA A 233 -0.66 2.63 0.39
C ALA A 233 0.55 3.41 0.90
N PRO A 234 1.72 3.28 0.25
CA PRO A 234 2.92 4.06 0.56
C PRO A 234 2.88 5.41 -0.16
N ASN A 235 1.93 6.26 0.18
CA ASN A 235 1.61 7.49 -0.55
C ASN A 235 2.77 8.49 -0.63
N ASP A 236 3.62 8.54 0.41
CA ASP A 236 4.69 9.54 0.49
C ASP A 236 5.95 9.10 -0.26
N LEU A 237 6.14 7.79 -0.45
CA LEU A 237 7.31 7.23 -1.14
C LEU A 237 7.15 7.15 -2.66
N PHE A 238 5.91 7.04 -3.15
CA PHE A 238 5.61 6.91 -4.57
C PHE A 238 4.56 7.95 -4.98
N PRO A 239 4.89 9.24 -4.88
CA PRO A 239 3.98 10.30 -5.30
C PRO A 239 3.78 10.27 -6.81
N VAL A 240 2.66 10.77 -7.28
CA VAL A 240 2.46 11.01 -8.71
C VAL A 240 3.27 12.25 -9.09
N SER A 241 4.24 12.10 -9.99
CA SER A 241 4.88 13.23 -10.65
C SER A 241 4.31 13.35 -12.07
N TYR A 242 3.66 14.47 -12.35
CA TYR A 242 3.09 14.75 -13.68
C TYR A 242 4.05 15.43 -14.65
N GLY A 243 5.34 15.52 -14.30
CA GLY A 243 6.35 16.16 -15.14
C GLY A 243 7.78 15.80 -14.73
N ALA A 244 8.73 16.06 -15.62
CA ALA A 244 10.16 15.76 -15.45
C ALA A 244 10.83 16.47 -14.23
N HIS A 245 10.13 17.38 -13.56
CA HIS A 245 10.64 18.22 -12.46
C HIS A 245 9.83 18.10 -11.16
N GLY A 246 8.93 17.12 -11.04
CA GLY A 246 8.14 16.91 -9.82
C GLY A 246 8.99 16.38 -8.67
N LYS A 247 9.18 17.17 -7.60
CA LYS A 247 9.78 16.67 -6.35
C LYS A 247 8.86 15.61 -5.75
N ALA A 248 9.43 14.47 -5.37
CA ALA A 248 8.71 13.46 -4.63
C ALA A 248 8.24 14.03 -3.28
N ALA A 249 6.98 13.82 -2.89
CA ALA A 249 6.41 14.43 -1.68
C ALA A 249 7.14 14.03 -0.38
N HIS A 250 7.76 12.85 -0.35
CA HIS A 250 8.55 12.41 0.81
C HIS A 250 9.90 13.12 0.92
N LEU A 251 10.35 13.75 -0.15
CA LEU A 251 11.57 14.54 -0.19
C LEU A 251 11.30 16.02 0.13
N ASP A 252 10.03 16.40 0.26
CA ASP A 252 9.68 17.75 0.68
C ASP A 252 9.91 17.88 2.19
N VAL A 253 11.05 18.46 2.51
CA VAL A 253 11.47 18.82 3.88
C VAL A 253 11.35 20.32 4.11
N THR A 254 10.60 21.03 3.25
CA THR A 254 10.30 22.46 3.38
C THR A 254 9.03 22.68 4.22
N GLY A 255 8.83 23.93 4.66
CA GLY A 255 7.66 24.32 5.45
C GLY A 255 7.59 23.63 6.82
N PRO A 256 6.38 23.38 7.36
CA PRO A 256 6.19 22.90 8.74
C PRO A 256 6.92 21.61 9.09
N ARG A 257 7.14 20.72 8.11
CA ARG A 257 7.89 19.50 8.32
C ARG A 257 9.39 19.77 8.50
N GLY A 258 9.95 20.65 7.69
CA GLY A 258 11.35 21.08 7.83
C GLY A 258 11.60 21.79 9.16
N GLU A 259 10.70 22.68 9.55
CA GLU A 259 10.76 23.37 10.84
C GLU A 259 10.72 22.38 12.02
N ALA A 260 9.85 21.36 11.94
CA ALA A 260 9.78 20.31 12.96
C ALA A 260 11.08 19.50 13.04
N ILE A 261 11.73 19.19 11.90
CA ILE A 261 13.02 18.48 11.85
C ILE A 261 14.11 19.37 12.50
N VAL A 262 14.21 20.63 12.11
CA VAL A 262 15.20 21.58 12.65
C VAL A 262 15.02 21.75 14.16
N THR A 263 13.80 21.95 14.62
CA THR A 263 13.48 22.08 16.05
C THR A 263 13.85 20.81 16.81
N ALA A 264 13.49 19.65 16.29
CA ALA A 264 13.77 18.38 16.94
C ALA A 264 15.28 18.08 17.04
N LEU A 265 16.07 18.40 16.00
CA LEU A 265 17.53 18.26 16.01
C LEU A 265 18.17 19.18 17.04
N ARG A 266 17.73 20.43 17.14
CA ARG A 266 18.23 21.38 18.13
C ARG A 266 17.89 20.92 19.56
N ASP A 267 16.64 20.57 19.81
CA ASP A 267 16.15 20.27 21.16
C ASP A 267 16.64 18.91 21.67
N GLN A 268 16.94 17.95 20.80
CA GLN A 268 17.31 16.59 21.19
C GLN A 268 18.80 16.28 21.03
N LEU A 269 19.48 16.89 20.07
CA LEU A 269 20.91 16.64 19.82
C LEU A 269 21.79 17.89 19.96
N GLY A 270 21.22 19.08 20.23
CA GLY A 270 21.96 20.33 20.36
C GLY A 270 22.47 20.91 19.02
N PHE A 271 22.00 20.38 17.87
CA PHE A 271 22.45 20.84 16.57
C PHE A 271 21.64 22.03 16.06
N THR A 272 22.32 23.15 15.79
CA THR A 272 21.73 24.25 15.04
C THR A 272 21.89 23.99 13.54
N VAL A 273 20.77 23.73 12.86
CA VAL A 273 20.77 23.43 11.42
C VAL A 273 20.88 24.72 10.61
N LEU A 274 21.91 24.81 9.78
CA LEU A 274 22.17 25.92 8.87
C LEU A 274 21.60 25.66 7.46
N ASP A 275 21.69 24.41 6.99
CA ASP A 275 21.20 23.97 5.69
C ASP A 275 20.70 22.53 5.78
N LEU A 276 19.60 22.24 5.07
CA LEU A 276 18.97 20.92 5.05
C LEU A 276 18.57 20.58 3.61
N LYS A 277 19.17 19.54 3.05
CA LYS A 277 18.92 19.11 1.67
C LYS A 277 18.66 17.61 1.59
N PRO A 278 17.63 17.17 0.88
CA PRO A 278 17.48 15.76 0.54
C PRO A 278 18.55 15.34 -0.48
N VAL A 279 19.05 14.10 -0.34
CA VAL A 279 20.12 13.54 -1.17
C VAL A 279 19.65 12.22 -1.78
N GLY A 280 20.12 11.84 -2.97
CA GLY A 280 19.91 10.50 -3.53
C GLY A 280 18.45 10.22 -3.90
N LEU A 281 17.88 11.00 -4.79
CA LEU A 281 16.47 11.02 -5.17
C LEU A 281 15.93 9.74 -5.82
N GLU A 282 16.76 8.90 -6.41
CA GLU A 282 16.31 7.79 -7.27
C GLU A 282 16.13 6.44 -6.59
N ALA A 283 16.69 6.24 -5.39
CA ALA A 283 16.75 4.92 -4.74
C ALA A 283 16.22 4.86 -3.29
N SER A 284 15.57 5.88 -2.78
CA SER A 284 15.26 6.04 -1.35
C SER A 284 14.00 5.29 -0.86
N GLY A 285 13.71 4.10 -1.38
CA GLY A 285 12.53 3.31 -0.98
C GLY A 285 12.46 2.94 0.52
N GLY A 286 13.57 2.99 1.25
CA GLY A 286 13.67 2.60 2.66
C GLY A 286 13.66 3.75 3.67
N SER A 287 14.13 4.95 3.27
CA SER A 287 14.22 6.16 4.12
C SER A 287 14.27 7.42 3.25
N THR A 288 14.14 8.60 3.86
CA THR A 288 14.46 9.87 3.18
C THR A 288 15.84 10.31 3.63
N PRO A 289 16.89 10.17 2.77
CA PRO A 289 18.24 10.59 3.11
C PRO A 289 18.37 12.10 3.04
N LEU A 290 19.04 12.69 4.03
CA LEU A 290 19.24 14.13 4.21
C LEU A 290 20.71 14.42 4.44
N LYS A 291 21.21 15.47 3.80
CA LYS A 291 22.50 16.09 4.11
C LYS A 291 22.22 17.39 4.85
N LEU A 292 22.82 17.54 6.02
CA LEU A 292 22.63 18.71 6.87
C LEU A 292 23.98 19.37 7.15
N THR A 293 24.01 20.68 7.04
CA THR A 293 25.10 21.49 7.60
C THR A 293 24.63 22.01 8.94
N VAL A 294 25.34 21.67 10.00
CA VAL A 294 24.97 22.00 11.38
C VAL A 294 26.11 22.67 12.12
N THR A 295 25.73 23.44 13.14
CA THR A 295 26.66 23.91 14.16
C THR A 295 26.38 23.14 15.45
N ASP A 296 27.41 22.53 16.05
CA ASP A 296 27.29 21.83 17.34
C ASP A 296 27.31 22.80 18.54
N GLU A 297 27.18 22.27 19.75
CA GLU A 297 27.17 23.08 20.97
C GLU A 297 28.50 23.84 21.21
N ASP A 298 29.61 23.34 20.64
CA ASP A 298 30.94 23.97 20.70
C ASP A 298 31.15 25.05 19.62
N GLY A 299 30.10 25.36 18.82
CA GLY A 299 30.18 26.33 17.73
C GLY A 299 30.87 25.83 16.47
N ARG A 300 31.23 24.55 16.39
CA ARG A 300 31.93 23.97 15.22
C ARG A 300 30.93 23.64 14.13
N ARG A 301 31.20 24.14 12.94
CA ARG A 301 30.42 23.80 11.75
C ARG A 301 30.86 22.45 11.19
N ARG A 302 29.91 21.55 10.96
CA ARG A 302 30.13 20.24 10.35
C ARG A 302 28.99 19.80 9.46
N THR A 303 29.28 18.90 8.54
CA THR A 303 28.27 18.21 7.74
C THR A 303 27.91 16.90 8.42
N ILE A 304 26.63 16.61 8.51
CA ILE A 304 26.10 15.33 8.99
C ILE A 304 25.16 14.72 7.97
N PHE A 305 25.07 13.40 7.99
CA PHE A 305 24.08 12.65 7.22
C PHE A 305 22.94 12.23 8.13
N ALA A 306 21.72 12.27 7.61
CA ALA A 306 20.60 11.79 8.37
C ALA A 306 19.63 11.00 7.49
N LYS A 307 18.97 10.01 8.08
CA LYS A 307 17.88 9.26 7.44
C LYS A 307 16.59 9.50 8.19
N LEU A 308 15.60 10.02 7.48
CA LEU A 308 14.26 10.26 8.02
C LEU A 308 13.36 9.07 7.69
N TYR A 309 12.70 8.55 8.71
CA TYR A 309 11.79 7.42 8.65
C TYR A 309 10.36 7.82 9.04
N ALA A 310 9.40 7.48 8.18
CA ALA A 310 7.98 7.68 8.37
C ALA A 310 7.21 6.36 8.26
N LYS A 311 5.92 6.36 8.58
CA LYS A 311 5.04 5.18 8.45
C LYS A 311 4.98 4.61 7.03
N SER A 312 5.15 5.46 6.03
CA SER A 312 5.21 5.08 4.62
C SER A 312 6.37 4.14 4.30
N HIS A 313 7.54 4.34 4.92
CA HIS A 313 8.71 3.48 4.76
C HIS A 313 8.45 2.07 5.32
N VAL A 314 7.79 1.97 6.49
CA VAL A 314 7.38 0.68 7.07
C VAL A 314 6.40 -0.07 6.15
N ARG A 315 5.48 0.65 5.51
CA ARG A 315 4.55 0.06 4.54
C ARG A 315 5.28 -0.42 3.28
N ALA A 316 6.25 0.35 2.79
CA ALA A 316 7.07 -0.04 1.64
C ALA A 316 7.89 -1.30 1.92
N ASP A 317 8.50 -1.40 3.11
CA ASP A 317 9.23 -2.58 3.57
C ASP A 317 8.33 -3.84 3.62
N ARG A 318 7.11 -3.69 4.15
CA ARG A 318 6.12 -4.79 4.17
C ARG A 318 5.79 -5.30 2.77
N TRP A 319 5.58 -4.39 1.81
CA TRP A 319 5.32 -4.76 0.42
C TRP A 319 6.52 -5.47 -0.22
N TYR A 320 7.73 -4.98 0.03
CA TYR A 320 8.95 -5.60 -0.45
C TYR A 320 9.10 -7.04 0.10
N LYS A 321 8.96 -7.21 1.42
CA LYS A 321 9.05 -8.51 2.09
C LYS A 321 7.93 -9.48 1.68
N LEU A 322 6.71 -8.96 1.45
CA LEU A 322 5.60 -9.75 0.93
C LEU A 322 5.93 -10.30 -0.46
N GLY A 323 6.39 -9.44 -1.38
CA GLY A 323 6.77 -9.84 -2.73
C GLY A 323 7.88 -10.88 -2.73
N ARG A 324 8.91 -10.70 -1.90
CA ARG A 324 9.99 -11.70 -1.74
C ARG A 324 9.49 -13.02 -1.19
N THR A 325 8.58 -13.00 -0.22
CA THR A 325 7.99 -14.22 0.34
C THR A 325 7.18 -14.98 -0.72
N MET A 326 6.44 -14.30 -1.59
CA MET A 326 5.72 -14.95 -2.69
C MET A 326 6.65 -15.61 -3.70
N LEU A 327 7.74 -14.91 -4.07
CA LEU A 327 8.65 -15.39 -5.11
C LEU A 327 9.59 -16.50 -4.62
N TYR A 328 10.14 -16.37 -3.40
CA TYR A 328 11.23 -17.20 -2.91
C TYR A 328 10.90 -17.99 -1.64
N GLY A 329 9.72 -17.78 -1.04
CA GLY A 329 9.39 -18.30 0.26
C GLY A 329 9.97 -17.44 1.39
N ARG A 330 9.94 -17.96 2.62
CA ARG A 330 10.51 -17.28 3.79
C ARG A 330 12.04 -17.41 3.72
N LEU A 331 12.69 -16.36 3.29
CA LEU A 331 14.12 -16.19 3.49
C LEU A 331 14.32 -15.77 4.96
N GLU A 332 15.33 -16.34 5.60
CA GLU A 332 15.64 -16.19 7.02
C GLU A 332 15.30 -14.81 7.60
N ASP A 333 14.58 -14.79 8.70
CA ASP A 333 14.34 -13.65 9.61
C ASP A 333 13.93 -12.31 8.98
N GLU A 334 13.39 -12.32 7.76
CA GLU A 334 12.81 -11.12 7.14
C GLU A 334 11.45 -10.77 7.78
N THR A 335 11.42 -10.64 9.10
CA THR A 335 10.22 -10.21 9.82
C THR A 335 10.03 -8.70 9.61
N PRO A 336 8.85 -8.26 9.15
CA PRO A 336 8.59 -6.84 9.00
C PRO A 336 8.59 -6.14 10.36
N PHE A 337 9.19 -4.96 10.42
CA PHE A 337 9.13 -4.13 11.61
C PHE A 337 7.71 -3.64 11.88
N GLY A 338 7.28 -3.69 13.14
CA GLY A 338 5.94 -3.27 13.54
C GLY A 338 5.75 -1.75 13.56
N THR A 339 6.80 -0.99 13.91
CA THR A 339 6.76 0.45 14.11
C THR A 339 7.97 1.15 13.50
N VAL A 340 7.82 2.45 13.19
CA VAL A 340 8.91 3.31 12.69
C VAL A 340 10.05 3.38 13.69
N ARG A 341 9.73 3.47 14.99
CA ARG A 341 10.73 3.52 16.07
C ARG A 341 11.66 2.31 16.05
N ARG A 342 11.10 1.09 15.95
CA ARG A 342 11.91 -0.14 15.88
C ARG A 342 12.80 -0.20 14.63
N PHE A 343 12.36 0.43 13.57
CA PHE A 343 13.13 0.56 12.34
C PHE A 343 14.44 1.34 12.58
N VAL A 344 14.31 2.49 13.24
CA VAL A 344 15.43 3.39 13.53
C VAL A 344 16.32 2.86 14.66
N GLU A 345 15.72 2.30 15.72
CA GLU A 345 16.47 1.67 16.82
C GLU A 345 17.36 0.54 16.33
N TYR A 346 16.89 -0.25 15.35
CA TYR A 346 17.70 -1.33 14.78
C TYR A 346 18.90 -0.81 13.97
N GLU A 347 18.73 0.25 13.18
CA GLU A 347 19.84 0.85 12.43
C GLU A 347 20.85 1.50 13.36
N ASP A 348 20.42 2.21 14.40
CA ASP A 348 21.32 2.78 15.41
C ASP A 348 22.13 1.68 16.15
N TYR A 349 21.44 0.60 16.52
CA TYR A 349 22.09 -0.57 17.11
C TYR A 349 23.15 -1.16 16.20
N THR A 350 22.85 -1.37 14.93
CA THR A 350 23.81 -1.96 13.97
C THR A 350 24.99 -1.02 13.66
N LEU A 351 24.76 0.29 13.56
CA LEU A 351 25.83 1.27 13.42
C LEU A 351 26.80 1.23 14.60
N ARG A 352 26.27 1.21 15.84
CA ARG A 352 27.09 1.14 17.04
C ARG A 352 27.86 -0.18 17.14
N LEU A 353 27.20 -1.29 16.88
CA LEU A 353 27.81 -2.62 16.87
C LEU A 353 28.99 -2.70 15.91
N LEU A 354 28.81 -2.22 14.68
CA LEU A 354 29.85 -2.21 13.68
C LEU A 354 30.98 -1.23 14.05
N GLY A 355 30.65 -0.04 14.54
CA GLY A 355 31.62 0.94 14.98
C GLY A 355 32.47 0.44 16.15
N GLU A 356 31.86 -0.17 17.17
CA GLU A 356 32.55 -0.80 18.32
C GLU A 356 33.41 -2.00 17.88
N SER A 357 32.97 -2.73 16.86
CA SER A 357 33.75 -3.79 16.22
C SER A 357 34.85 -3.26 15.30
N GLY A 358 35.02 -1.93 15.16
CA GLY A 358 36.04 -1.25 14.39
C GLY A 358 35.87 -1.34 12.89
N PHE A 359 34.65 -1.47 12.40
CA PHE A 359 34.37 -1.32 10.96
C PHE A 359 34.41 0.15 10.55
N PRO A 360 34.86 0.47 9.33
CA PRO A 360 34.88 1.82 8.81
C PRO A 360 33.49 2.30 8.37
N THR A 361 32.57 2.37 9.32
CA THR A 361 31.18 2.81 9.13
C THR A 361 30.98 4.20 9.75
N PRO A 362 29.94 4.96 9.34
CA PRO A 362 29.62 6.24 9.95
C PRO A 362 29.34 6.11 11.45
N SER A 363 29.85 7.03 12.24
CA SER A 363 29.56 7.11 13.67
C SER A 363 28.10 7.55 13.88
N ALA A 364 27.35 6.83 14.73
CA ALA A 364 25.98 7.22 15.08
C ALA A 364 26.00 8.43 16.03
N LEU A 365 25.36 9.53 15.64
CA LEU A 365 25.24 10.76 16.43
C LEU A 365 24.01 10.74 17.34
N GLY A 366 22.92 10.09 16.91
CA GLY A 366 21.74 9.90 17.72
C GLY A 366 20.46 9.75 16.94
N ILE A 367 19.39 9.41 17.69
CA ILE A 367 18.03 9.28 17.16
C ILE A 367 17.22 10.49 17.61
N VAL A 368 16.42 11.04 16.70
CA VAL A 368 15.54 12.18 16.95
C VAL A 368 14.10 11.78 16.66
N GLU A 369 13.19 12.07 17.59
CA GLU A 369 11.75 11.92 17.38
C GLU A 369 11.14 13.24 16.91
N ILE A 370 10.43 13.20 15.79
CA ILE A 370 9.76 14.34 15.19
C ILE A 370 8.26 14.24 15.46
N THR A 371 7.76 15.15 16.27
CA THR A 371 6.33 15.24 16.63
C THR A 371 5.64 16.32 15.79
N PRO A 372 4.32 16.24 15.57
CA PRO A 372 3.35 15.28 16.12
C PRO A 372 3.20 13.99 15.30
N GLU A 373 3.85 13.87 14.13
CA GLU A 373 3.62 12.76 13.19
C GLU A 373 4.29 11.45 13.63
N ARG A 374 5.10 11.47 14.68
CA ARG A 374 5.93 10.35 15.14
C ARG A 374 6.79 9.78 14.01
N GLU A 375 7.43 10.66 13.28
CA GLU A 375 8.54 10.34 12.40
C GLU A 375 9.81 10.28 13.23
N TYR A 376 10.80 9.55 12.75
CA TYR A 376 12.08 9.39 13.42
C TYR A 376 13.21 9.67 12.44
N LEU A 377 14.25 10.31 12.93
CA LEU A 377 15.45 10.59 12.17
C LEU A 377 16.64 9.99 12.92
N ILE A 378 17.52 9.30 12.21
CA ILE A 378 18.83 8.92 12.70
C ILE A 378 19.86 9.84 12.08
N ALA A 379 20.65 10.51 12.94
CA ALA A 379 21.77 11.33 12.54
C ALA A 379 23.08 10.55 12.67
N MET A 380 23.96 10.68 11.68
CA MET A 380 25.25 10.00 11.63
C MET A 380 26.30 10.86 10.94
N GLU A 381 27.55 10.46 11.08
CA GLU A 381 28.67 11.07 10.41
C GLU A 381 28.49 11.09 8.89
N PHE A 382 28.94 12.18 8.26
CA PHE A 382 29.02 12.28 6.81
C PHE A 382 30.49 12.15 6.40
N PHE A 383 30.80 11.23 5.52
CA PHE A 383 32.15 11.08 4.98
C PHE A 383 32.39 12.15 3.91
N GLU A 384 33.05 13.23 4.33
CA GLU A 384 33.44 14.32 3.41
C GLU A 384 34.47 13.81 2.38
N ASP A 385 34.31 14.24 1.14
CA ASP A 385 35.19 13.88 0.00
C ASP A 385 35.23 12.36 -0.30
N ALA A 386 34.30 11.58 0.22
CA ALA A 386 34.16 10.17 -0.13
C ALA A 386 33.41 10.02 -1.46
N VAL A 387 33.91 9.14 -2.32
CA VAL A 387 33.33 8.84 -3.64
C VAL A 387 32.79 7.42 -3.63
N GLU A 388 31.65 7.19 -4.28
CA GLU A 388 31.11 5.83 -4.46
C GLU A 388 32.14 4.96 -5.19
N ILE A 389 32.29 3.70 -4.75
CA ILE A 389 33.33 2.81 -5.36
C ILE A 389 33.08 2.61 -6.86
N GLY A 390 31.87 2.76 -7.34
CA GLY A 390 31.51 2.72 -8.77
C GLY A 390 32.19 3.80 -9.60
N ASP A 391 32.54 4.96 -8.99
CA ASP A 391 33.17 6.13 -9.64
C ASP A 391 34.60 6.37 -9.15
N ALA A 392 35.04 5.59 -8.15
CA ALA A 392 36.40 5.73 -7.59
C ALA A 392 37.43 4.94 -8.40
N ASP A 393 38.65 5.46 -8.43
CA ASP A 393 39.81 4.66 -8.80
C ASP A 393 40.24 3.82 -7.60
N ILE A 394 40.33 2.51 -7.78
CA ILE A 394 40.73 1.58 -6.73
C ILE A 394 42.09 0.94 -7.03
N ASP A 395 42.86 0.76 -6.00
CA ASP A 395 44.13 0.07 -6.03
C ASP A 395 44.09 -1.28 -5.28
N GLY A 396 45.22 -1.98 -5.26
CA GLY A 396 45.33 -3.24 -4.52
C GLY A 396 45.08 -3.12 -3.02
N ARG A 397 45.23 -1.93 -2.42
CA ARG A 397 44.95 -1.65 -1.02
C ARG A 397 43.42 -1.68 -0.75
N VAL A 398 42.66 -1.02 -1.60
CA VAL A 398 41.17 -1.02 -1.49
C VAL A 398 40.63 -2.41 -1.70
N ILE A 399 41.18 -3.18 -2.66
CA ILE A 399 40.79 -4.57 -2.91
C ILE A 399 41.06 -5.44 -1.68
N ASP A 400 42.25 -5.29 -1.08
CA ASP A 400 42.61 -6.02 0.14
C ASP A 400 41.71 -5.66 1.34
N GLN A 401 41.44 -4.38 1.52
CA GLN A 401 40.52 -3.90 2.56
C GLN A 401 39.10 -4.49 2.40
N GLY A 402 38.62 -4.65 1.17
CA GLY A 402 37.32 -5.25 0.91
C GLY A 402 37.24 -6.72 1.34
N ALA A 403 38.27 -7.51 0.98
CA ALA A 403 38.37 -8.93 1.40
C ALA A 403 38.53 -9.04 2.93
N ALA A 404 39.42 -8.24 3.53
CA ALA A 404 39.63 -8.20 4.98
C ALA A 404 38.35 -7.81 5.75
N MET A 405 37.58 -6.86 5.20
CA MET A 405 36.31 -6.40 5.79
C MET A 405 35.30 -7.55 5.87
N ILE A 406 35.12 -8.32 4.80
CA ILE A 406 34.19 -9.47 4.80
C ILE A 406 34.69 -10.56 5.76
N ARG A 407 36.00 -10.85 5.81
CA ARG A 407 36.55 -11.81 6.77
C ARG A 407 36.23 -11.39 8.21
N ARG A 408 36.45 -10.11 8.53
CA ARG A 408 36.12 -9.56 9.83
C ARG A 408 34.63 -9.64 10.16
N MET A 409 33.74 -9.44 9.15
CA MET A 409 32.30 -9.65 9.33
C MET A 409 31.98 -11.09 9.73
N TRP A 410 32.64 -12.08 9.13
CA TRP A 410 32.45 -13.46 9.50
C TRP A 410 32.93 -13.74 10.94
N ASP A 411 34.09 -13.20 11.31
CA ASP A 411 34.69 -13.39 12.63
C ASP A 411 33.84 -12.76 13.76
N VAL A 412 33.22 -11.61 13.49
CA VAL A 412 32.28 -10.94 14.41
C VAL A 412 30.87 -11.59 14.38
N GLY A 413 30.59 -12.44 13.39
CA GLY A 413 29.30 -13.08 13.24
C GLY A 413 28.19 -12.19 12.72
N VAL A 414 28.50 -11.34 11.73
CA VAL A 414 27.54 -10.46 11.04
C VAL A 414 27.57 -10.66 9.53
N ALA A 415 26.48 -10.26 8.85
CA ALA A 415 26.40 -10.13 7.40
C ALA A 415 25.74 -8.81 7.04
N HIS A 416 26.22 -8.12 6.01
CA HIS A 416 25.68 -6.84 5.55
C HIS A 416 24.38 -7.01 4.76
N ARG A 417 24.30 -8.03 3.91
CA ARG A 417 23.15 -8.42 3.10
C ARG A 417 22.78 -7.48 1.95
N ASP A 418 23.47 -6.35 1.80
CA ASP A 418 23.24 -5.39 0.71
C ASP A 418 24.55 -4.78 0.21
N ILE A 419 25.57 -5.64 0.00
CA ILE A 419 26.85 -5.22 -0.60
C ILE A 419 26.61 -4.90 -2.07
N LYS A 420 26.74 -3.63 -2.41
CA LYS A 420 26.59 -3.06 -3.76
C LYS A 420 27.44 -1.78 -3.88
N PRO A 421 27.73 -1.29 -5.10
CA PRO A 421 28.56 -0.10 -5.28
C PRO A 421 28.09 1.13 -4.47
N ALA A 422 26.79 1.45 -4.46
CA ALA A 422 26.27 2.58 -3.72
C ALA A 422 26.45 2.52 -2.18
N ASN A 423 26.78 1.35 -1.63
CA ASN A 423 26.98 1.16 -0.18
C ASN A 423 28.47 1.08 0.21
N LEU A 424 29.36 1.23 -0.75
CA LEU A 424 30.81 1.23 -0.57
C LEU A 424 31.38 2.55 -1.06
N MET A 425 32.07 3.26 -0.17
CA MET A 425 32.71 4.56 -0.48
C MET A 425 34.20 4.42 -0.35
N VAL A 426 34.93 5.18 -1.16
CA VAL A 426 36.38 5.32 -1.05
C VAL A 426 36.68 6.74 -0.59
N GLN A 427 37.35 6.87 0.56
CA GLN A 427 37.79 8.14 1.13
C GLN A 427 39.30 8.13 1.35
N ARG A 428 40.02 8.92 0.60
CA ARG A 428 41.50 9.03 0.70
C ARG A 428 42.21 7.67 0.59
N GLY A 429 41.72 6.80 -0.29
CA GLY A 429 42.27 5.46 -0.49
C GLY A 429 41.85 4.42 0.56
N ASP A 430 40.93 4.73 1.45
CA ASP A 430 40.37 3.81 2.41
C ASP A 430 38.92 3.47 2.07
N LEU A 431 38.60 2.17 2.10
CA LEU A 431 37.25 1.67 1.89
C LEU A 431 36.37 1.95 3.10
N LYS A 432 35.19 2.53 2.87
CA LYS A 432 34.16 2.81 3.87
C LYS A 432 32.88 2.04 3.53
N LEU A 433 32.17 1.62 4.56
CA LEU A 433 30.90 0.89 4.43
C LEU A 433 29.76 1.76 4.96
N ILE A 434 28.73 1.96 4.15
CA ILE A 434 27.54 2.73 4.53
C ILE A 434 26.27 1.89 4.37
N ASP A 435 25.13 2.42 4.81
CA ASP A 435 23.78 1.81 4.72
C ASP A 435 23.66 0.43 5.39
N VAL A 436 23.91 0.41 6.68
CA VAL A 436 23.92 -0.80 7.52
C VAL A 436 22.52 -1.32 7.92
N PHE A 437 21.47 -0.78 7.32
CA PHE A 437 20.08 -1.11 7.66
C PHE A 437 19.76 -2.61 7.54
N PHE A 438 20.33 -3.30 6.56
CA PHE A 438 20.09 -4.73 6.33
C PHE A 438 21.04 -5.65 7.10
N VAL A 439 21.98 -5.13 7.87
CA VAL A 439 22.93 -5.94 8.65
C VAL A 439 22.18 -6.92 9.55
N GLN A 440 22.65 -8.15 9.57
CA GLN A 440 22.10 -9.22 10.38
C GLN A 440 23.17 -9.77 11.33
N VAL A 441 22.82 -9.89 12.61
CA VAL A 441 23.63 -10.55 13.62
C VAL A 441 23.32 -12.04 13.61
N ARG A 442 24.36 -12.88 13.70
CA ARG A 442 24.27 -14.35 13.59
C ARG A 442 23.54 -14.79 12.30
N PRO A 443 24.00 -14.35 11.14
CA PRO A 443 23.43 -14.77 9.87
C PRO A 443 23.71 -16.23 9.61
N SER A 444 22.97 -16.83 8.66
CA SER A 444 23.36 -18.16 8.16
C SER A 444 24.68 -18.05 7.36
N PRO A 445 25.44 -19.17 7.27
CA PRO A 445 26.65 -19.23 6.44
C PRO A 445 26.38 -18.82 5.00
N TRP A 446 25.22 -19.15 4.47
CA TRP A 446 24.81 -18.75 3.11
C TRP A 446 24.80 -17.21 2.93
N ARG A 447 24.31 -16.44 3.94
CA ARG A 447 24.29 -14.97 3.90
C ARG A 447 25.70 -14.38 3.87
N GLN A 448 26.59 -14.95 4.65
CA GLN A 448 28.00 -14.56 4.68
C GLN A 448 28.70 -14.86 3.35
N ALA A 449 28.44 -16.05 2.76
CA ALA A 449 28.93 -16.42 1.46
C ALA A 449 28.43 -15.48 0.34
N VAL A 450 27.17 -15.04 0.40
CA VAL A 450 26.62 -14.05 -0.55
C VAL A 450 27.31 -12.69 -0.44
N ASP A 451 27.56 -12.22 0.77
CA ASP A 451 28.27 -10.94 0.97
C ASP A 451 29.70 -11.00 0.41
N LEU A 452 30.39 -12.12 0.60
CA LEU A 452 31.72 -12.35 0.01
C LEU A 452 31.65 -12.29 -1.53
N GLY A 453 30.76 -13.04 -2.13
CA GLY A 453 30.60 -13.04 -3.59
C GLY A 453 30.23 -11.68 -4.16
N ASN A 454 29.32 -10.93 -3.48
CA ASN A 454 28.94 -9.60 -3.91
C ASN A 454 30.10 -8.59 -3.75
N MET A 455 30.90 -8.66 -2.67
CA MET A 455 32.08 -7.81 -2.49
C MET A 455 33.11 -8.05 -3.60
N MET A 456 33.40 -9.32 -3.89
CA MET A 456 34.34 -9.66 -4.97
C MET A 456 33.87 -9.14 -6.33
N LEU A 457 32.57 -9.26 -6.62
CA LEU A 457 31.99 -8.75 -7.87
C LEU A 457 32.08 -7.22 -7.95
N VAL A 458 31.78 -6.49 -6.85
CA VAL A 458 31.91 -5.02 -6.82
C VAL A 458 33.34 -4.59 -7.08
N LEU A 459 34.33 -5.24 -6.44
CA LEU A 459 35.75 -4.92 -6.63
C LEU A 459 36.22 -5.24 -8.06
N ALA A 460 35.77 -6.38 -8.62
CA ALA A 460 36.14 -6.77 -9.97
C ALA A 460 35.55 -5.88 -11.07
N LEU A 461 34.42 -5.24 -10.81
CA LEU A 461 33.85 -4.23 -11.72
C LEU A 461 34.79 -3.03 -11.92
N ARG A 462 35.65 -2.73 -10.93
CA ARG A 462 36.64 -1.63 -10.98
C ARG A 462 38.05 -2.10 -11.20
N SER A 463 38.29 -3.40 -11.31
CA SER A 463 39.57 -4.03 -11.58
C SER A 463 39.38 -5.27 -12.46
N ASP A 464 39.95 -6.40 -12.09
CA ASP A 464 39.80 -7.68 -12.76
C ASP A 464 39.54 -8.82 -11.75
N ALA A 465 38.97 -9.91 -12.23
CA ALA A 465 38.62 -11.05 -11.39
C ALA A 465 39.84 -11.77 -10.81
N GLN A 466 40.97 -11.80 -11.54
CA GLN A 466 42.18 -12.51 -11.11
C GLN A 466 42.85 -11.80 -9.94
N THR A 467 42.99 -10.48 -10.00
CA THR A 467 43.55 -9.64 -8.93
C THR A 467 42.70 -9.76 -7.66
N VAL A 468 41.37 -9.66 -7.79
CA VAL A 468 40.44 -9.77 -6.66
C VAL A 468 40.46 -11.19 -6.05
N TYR A 469 40.49 -12.23 -6.88
CA TYR A 469 40.58 -13.60 -6.41
C TYR A 469 41.87 -13.87 -5.64
N GLY A 470 43.00 -13.39 -6.18
CA GLY A 470 44.31 -13.51 -5.51
C GLY A 470 44.37 -12.78 -4.17
N ALA A 471 43.75 -11.59 -4.07
CA ALA A 471 43.62 -10.89 -2.80
C ALA A 471 42.72 -11.64 -1.80
N ALA A 472 41.60 -12.18 -2.25
CA ALA A 472 40.67 -12.92 -1.40
C ALA A 472 41.28 -14.21 -0.82
N LEU A 473 42.17 -14.90 -1.55
CA LEU A 473 42.87 -16.10 -1.07
C LEU A 473 43.77 -15.85 0.16
N ARG A 474 44.08 -14.59 0.49
CA ARG A 474 44.80 -14.24 1.73
C ARG A 474 43.92 -14.40 2.98
N TYR A 475 42.64 -14.35 2.82
CA TYR A 475 41.67 -14.33 3.91
C TYR A 475 40.69 -15.52 3.89
N PHE A 476 40.49 -16.13 2.73
CA PHE A 476 39.48 -17.19 2.53
C PHE A 476 40.14 -18.41 1.84
N THR A 477 39.62 -19.58 2.18
CA THR A 477 39.98 -20.82 1.51
C THR A 477 39.33 -20.91 0.12
N THR A 478 39.88 -21.73 -0.75
CA THR A 478 39.29 -21.99 -2.08
C THR A 478 37.88 -22.55 -1.99
N ASP A 479 37.57 -23.32 -0.95
CA ASP A 479 36.22 -23.86 -0.70
C ASP A 479 35.22 -22.80 -0.27
N GLU A 480 35.61 -21.84 0.57
CA GLU A 480 34.78 -20.71 0.97
C GLU A 480 34.50 -19.79 -0.25
N LEU A 481 35.49 -19.57 -1.12
CA LEU A 481 35.30 -18.85 -2.37
C LEU A 481 34.35 -19.57 -3.33
N ALA A 482 34.51 -20.89 -3.48
CA ALA A 482 33.60 -21.70 -4.30
C ALA A 482 32.16 -21.67 -3.76
N GLU A 483 31.97 -21.63 -2.44
CA GLU A 483 30.67 -21.47 -1.81
C GLU A 483 30.05 -20.09 -2.08
N ALA A 484 30.86 -19.04 -1.99
CA ALA A 484 30.43 -17.67 -2.30
C ALA A 484 29.86 -17.57 -3.72
N PHE A 485 30.54 -18.13 -4.73
CA PHE A 485 30.06 -18.11 -6.12
C PHE A 485 28.91 -19.08 -6.39
N ALA A 486 28.78 -20.16 -5.61
CA ALA A 486 27.61 -21.03 -5.66
C ALA A 486 26.37 -20.39 -5.05
N ALA A 487 26.55 -19.54 -4.01
CA ALA A 487 25.50 -18.80 -3.32
C ALA A 487 25.04 -17.56 -4.09
N THR A 488 25.93 -16.91 -4.84
CA THR A 488 25.68 -15.65 -5.55
C THR A 488 24.97 -15.90 -6.86
N ARG A 489 23.64 -15.95 -6.84
CA ARG A 489 22.78 -16.16 -8.00
C ARG A 489 21.50 -15.33 -7.92
N GLY A 490 21.12 -14.76 -9.06
CA GLY A 490 19.81 -14.12 -9.26
C GLY A 490 19.49 -13.10 -8.18
N VAL A 491 18.53 -13.43 -7.31
CA VAL A 491 18.03 -12.55 -6.23
C VAL A 491 19.02 -12.34 -5.08
N ALA A 492 20.06 -13.17 -4.96
CA ALA A 492 21.06 -13.01 -3.91
C ALA A 492 21.92 -11.75 -4.11
N SER A 493 22.12 -11.34 -5.37
CA SER A 493 22.85 -10.11 -5.68
C SER A 493 21.87 -8.92 -5.77
N PRO A 494 22.24 -7.74 -5.20
CA PRO A 494 21.46 -6.51 -5.32
C PRO A 494 21.20 -6.11 -6.78
N THR A 495 20.07 -5.45 -7.01
CA THR A 495 19.65 -5.07 -8.37
C THR A 495 20.66 -4.13 -9.04
N GLN A 496 21.21 -3.16 -8.30
CA GLN A 496 22.22 -2.24 -8.82
C GLN A 496 23.48 -3.00 -9.28
N LEU A 497 24.00 -3.92 -8.47
CA LEU A 497 25.17 -4.74 -8.82
C LEU A 497 24.92 -5.54 -10.11
N ARG A 498 23.75 -6.20 -10.22
CA ARG A 498 23.37 -6.94 -11.44
C ARG A 498 23.27 -6.05 -12.68
N GLN A 499 22.77 -4.83 -12.52
CA GLN A 499 22.70 -3.85 -13.62
C GLN A 499 24.09 -3.40 -14.06
N GLN A 500 24.99 -3.10 -13.12
CA GLN A 500 26.36 -2.71 -13.44
C GLN A 500 27.16 -3.84 -14.09
N MET A 501 27.03 -5.08 -13.61
CA MET A 501 27.63 -6.26 -14.27
C MET A 501 27.12 -6.43 -15.71
N LYS A 502 25.83 -6.17 -15.94
CA LYS A 502 25.26 -6.22 -17.30
C LYS A 502 25.81 -5.12 -18.21
N LEU A 503 26.06 -3.92 -17.67
CA LEU A 503 26.63 -2.79 -18.42
C LEU A 503 28.12 -3.00 -18.70
N ASP A 504 28.84 -3.62 -17.77
CA ASP A 504 30.26 -3.95 -17.91
C ASP A 504 30.52 -4.97 -19.04
N GLY A 505 29.62 -5.90 -19.24
CA GLY A 505 29.64 -6.86 -20.34
C GLY A 505 30.55 -8.09 -20.12
N ARG A 506 31.45 -8.09 -19.14
CA ARG A 506 32.24 -9.27 -18.74
C ARG A 506 31.38 -10.24 -17.94
N ASP A 507 31.57 -11.56 -18.13
CA ASP A 507 30.97 -12.56 -17.24
C ASP A 507 31.87 -12.83 -16.04
N LEU A 508 31.98 -11.80 -15.16
CA LEU A 508 32.82 -11.87 -13.95
C LEU A 508 32.50 -13.09 -13.08
N LEU A 509 31.23 -13.51 -13.05
CA LEU A 509 30.84 -14.67 -12.28
C LEU A 509 31.35 -15.99 -12.87
N ALA A 510 31.38 -16.12 -14.21
CA ALA A 510 31.99 -17.26 -14.89
C ALA A 510 33.52 -17.25 -14.72
N GLU A 511 34.15 -16.07 -14.81
CA GLU A 511 35.59 -15.92 -14.56
C GLU A 511 35.96 -16.39 -13.15
N PHE A 512 35.28 -15.93 -12.10
CA PHE A 512 35.51 -16.39 -10.73
C PHE A 512 35.27 -17.90 -10.55
N ARG A 513 34.24 -18.44 -11.16
CA ARG A 513 33.95 -19.88 -11.09
C ARG A 513 34.99 -20.75 -11.78
N SER A 514 35.67 -20.23 -12.79
CA SER A 514 36.75 -20.96 -13.45
C SER A 514 38.01 -21.08 -12.58
N MET A 515 38.20 -20.15 -11.62
CA MET A 515 39.33 -20.14 -10.69
C MET A 515 39.04 -20.93 -9.39
N ALA A 516 37.78 -21.21 -9.10
CA ALA A 516 37.37 -21.88 -7.87
C ALA A 516 36.96 -23.34 -8.12
N PRO A 517 37.02 -24.23 -7.10
CA PRO A 517 36.51 -25.59 -7.20
C PRO A 517 35.02 -25.60 -7.61
N VAL A 518 34.67 -26.60 -8.44
CA VAL A 518 33.31 -26.74 -8.95
C VAL A 518 32.34 -27.10 -7.81
N ARG A 519 31.38 -26.18 -7.54
CA ARG A 519 30.28 -26.44 -6.58
C ARG A 519 28.92 -26.33 -7.24
N ARG A 520 27.97 -27.15 -6.77
CA ARG A 520 26.58 -27.04 -7.20
C ARG A 520 25.97 -25.71 -6.71
N PRO A 521 25.21 -25.01 -7.56
CA PRO A 521 24.53 -23.78 -7.16
C PRO A 521 23.55 -24.01 -6.02
N ILE A 522 23.55 -23.08 -5.05
CA ILE A 522 22.65 -23.15 -3.91
C ILE A 522 21.27 -22.59 -4.33
N SER A 523 20.23 -23.42 -4.17
CA SER A 523 18.86 -22.99 -4.46
C SER A 523 18.29 -22.18 -3.30
N VAL A 524 17.77 -21.00 -3.61
CA VAL A 524 17.18 -20.07 -2.63
C VAL A 524 15.67 -20.23 -2.52
N GLN A 525 15.05 -20.90 -3.50
CA GLN A 525 13.60 -21.12 -3.49
C GLN A 525 13.22 -22.17 -2.46
N ARG A 526 12.42 -21.79 -1.48
CA ARG A 526 11.90 -22.69 -0.46
C ARG A 526 10.37 -22.61 -0.41
N TRP A 527 9.72 -23.78 -0.33
CA TRP A 527 8.31 -23.86 -0.03
C TRP A 527 8.08 -23.57 1.46
N SER A 528 7.06 -22.81 1.78
CA SER A 528 6.62 -22.56 3.14
C SER A 528 5.10 -22.41 3.18
N PHE A 529 4.48 -22.74 4.31
CA PHE A 529 3.04 -22.57 4.50
C PHE A 529 2.61 -21.12 4.22
N ARG A 530 3.44 -20.15 4.59
CA ARG A 530 3.18 -18.74 4.31
C ARG A 530 3.17 -18.43 2.81
N ARG A 531 4.09 -19.00 2.02
CA ARG A 531 4.13 -18.85 0.56
C ARG A 531 2.89 -19.47 -0.08
N VAL A 532 2.55 -20.70 0.31
CA VAL A 532 1.35 -21.40 -0.17
C VAL A 532 0.09 -20.60 0.18
N GLY A 533 -0.04 -20.15 1.42
CA GLY A 533 -1.17 -19.33 1.86
C GLY A 533 -1.31 -18.02 1.08
N LEU A 534 -0.22 -17.33 0.80
CA LEU A 534 -0.23 -16.11 -0.02
C LEU A 534 -0.62 -16.38 -1.48
N ILE A 535 -0.14 -17.46 -2.07
CA ILE A 535 -0.52 -17.88 -3.43
C ILE A 535 -2.02 -18.20 -3.48
N LEU A 536 -2.52 -19.02 -2.54
CA LEU A 536 -3.94 -19.35 -2.45
C LEU A 536 -4.81 -18.13 -2.22
N ALA A 537 -4.41 -17.22 -1.33
CA ALA A 537 -5.13 -15.96 -1.11
C ALA A 537 -5.14 -15.09 -2.37
N SER A 538 -4.04 -15.03 -3.12
CA SER A 538 -3.98 -14.29 -4.39
C SER A 538 -4.88 -14.89 -5.46
N LEU A 539 -4.93 -16.22 -5.56
CA LEU A 539 -5.83 -16.93 -6.48
C LEU A 539 -7.31 -16.73 -6.09
N LEU A 540 -7.61 -16.80 -4.80
CA LEU A 540 -8.97 -16.53 -4.30
C LEU A 540 -9.40 -15.08 -4.61
N LEU A 541 -8.52 -14.10 -4.39
CA LEU A 541 -8.80 -12.71 -4.72
C LEU A 541 -8.98 -12.50 -6.22
N LEU A 542 -8.19 -13.18 -7.05
CA LEU A 542 -8.36 -13.15 -8.50
C LEU A 542 -9.70 -13.75 -8.91
N LEU A 543 -10.05 -14.92 -8.38
CA LEU A 543 -11.34 -15.57 -8.62
C LEU A 543 -12.49 -14.64 -8.21
N LEU A 544 -12.39 -14.02 -7.03
CA LEU A 544 -13.38 -13.08 -6.53
C LEU A 544 -13.51 -11.86 -7.46
N ALA A 545 -12.40 -11.33 -7.98
CA ALA A 545 -12.41 -10.23 -8.92
C ALA A 545 -13.08 -10.62 -10.26
N VAL A 546 -12.82 -11.84 -10.75
CA VAL A 546 -13.45 -12.37 -11.97
C VAL A 546 -14.96 -12.55 -11.76
N VAL A 547 -15.37 -13.16 -10.67
CA VAL A 547 -16.79 -13.36 -10.34
C VAL A 547 -17.51 -12.01 -10.21
N THR A 548 -16.90 -11.04 -9.52
CA THR A 548 -17.42 -9.67 -9.41
C THR A 548 -17.53 -9.01 -10.79
N GLY A 549 -16.49 -9.15 -11.62
CA GLY A 549 -16.50 -8.62 -12.99
C GLY A 549 -17.61 -9.23 -13.84
N ILE A 550 -17.77 -10.56 -13.81
CA ILE A 550 -18.85 -11.27 -14.52
C ILE A 550 -20.21 -10.78 -14.00
N GLY A 551 -20.41 -10.67 -12.68
CA GLY A 551 -21.67 -10.19 -12.10
C GLY A 551 -21.99 -8.74 -12.48
N LEU A 552 -20.98 -7.89 -12.70
CA LEU A 552 -21.18 -6.51 -13.17
C LEU A 552 -21.58 -6.45 -14.64
N PHE A 553 -20.97 -7.28 -15.51
CA PHE A 553 -21.20 -7.25 -16.95
C PHE A 553 -22.36 -8.16 -17.41
N PHE A 554 -22.54 -9.29 -16.76
CA PHE A 554 -23.53 -10.29 -17.13
C PHE A 554 -24.46 -10.56 -15.96
N PRO A 555 -25.43 -9.68 -15.71
CA PRO A 555 -26.39 -9.91 -14.65
C PRO A 555 -27.16 -11.21 -14.93
N THR A 556 -27.07 -12.14 -14.02
CA THR A 556 -27.79 -13.43 -14.10
C THR A 556 -29.28 -13.29 -13.81
N ARG A 557 -29.73 -12.06 -13.51
CA ARG A 557 -31.06 -11.77 -13.02
C ARG A 557 -31.84 -10.94 -14.00
N GLY A 558 -33.05 -11.41 -14.28
CA GLY A 558 -34.01 -10.62 -14.99
C GLY A 558 -34.43 -9.37 -14.21
N THR A 559 -35.08 -8.44 -14.88
CA THR A 559 -35.73 -7.29 -14.26
C THR A 559 -36.66 -7.75 -13.17
N VAL A 560 -36.36 -7.41 -11.92
CA VAL A 560 -37.29 -7.68 -10.82
C VAL A 560 -38.27 -6.53 -10.81
N THR A 561 -39.42 -6.74 -11.48
CA THR A 561 -40.58 -5.89 -11.27
C THR A 561 -41.15 -6.23 -9.89
N THR A 562 -41.44 -5.22 -9.09
CA THR A 562 -42.03 -5.39 -7.77
C THR A 562 -43.34 -6.15 -7.90
N PRO A 563 -43.48 -7.34 -7.30
CA PRO A 563 -44.77 -7.99 -7.31
C PRO A 563 -45.71 -7.16 -6.43
N MET A 564 -46.84 -6.77 -7.01
CA MET A 564 -47.91 -6.14 -6.24
C MET A 564 -48.68 -7.21 -5.50
N CYS A 565 -48.90 -7.04 -4.21
CA CYS A 565 -49.90 -7.79 -3.45
C CYS A 565 -51.28 -7.24 -3.83
N GLY A 566 -51.77 -7.64 -4.97
CA GLY A 566 -53.15 -7.37 -5.39
C GLY A 566 -53.99 -8.61 -5.27
N THR A 567 -55.25 -8.44 -5.53
CA THR A 567 -56.30 -9.45 -5.50
C THR A 567 -55.90 -10.80 -6.08
N GLY A 568 -56.55 -11.85 -5.66
CA GLY A 568 -56.27 -13.24 -5.98
C GLY A 568 -55.97 -13.57 -7.45
N GLN A 569 -56.39 -12.73 -8.39
CA GLN A 569 -56.14 -12.91 -9.82
C GLN A 569 -54.67 -12.61 -10.22
N ALA A 570 -54.10 -11.53 -9.74
CA ALA A 570 -52.69 -11.20 -10.02
C ALA A 570 -51.73 -12.20 -9.33
N MET A 571 -52.07 -12.62 -8.11
CA MET A 571 -51.31 -13.66 -7.38
C MET A 571 -51.47 -15.04 -8.05
N GLN A 572 -52.65 -15.39 -8.56
CA GLN A 572 -52.85 -16.65 -9.30
C GLN A 572 -52.06 -16.67 -10.63
N LEU A 573 -52.08 -15.57 -11.37
CA LEU A 573 -51.30 -15.44 -12.61
C LEU A 573 -49.79 -15.53 -12.34
N MET A 574 -49.30 -14.91 -11.26
CA MET A 574 -47.88 -15.01 -10.86
C MET A 574 -47.55 -16.43 -10.39
N ALA A 575 -48.37 -17.08 -9.62
CA ALA A 575 -48.15 -18.45 -9.15
C ALA A 575 -48.21 -19.48 -10.29
N GLN A 576 -49.00 -19.24 -11.33
CA GLN A 576 -49.04 -20.08 -12.54
C GLN A 576 -47.81 -19.88 -13.44
N ALA A 577 -47.33 -18.64 -13.54
CA ALA A 577 -46.23 -18.30 -14.44
C ALA A 577 -44.83 -18.56 -13.83
N VAL A 578 -44.72 -18.58 -12.50
CA VAL A 578 -43.45 -18.81 -11.77
C VAL A 578 -43.70 -19.79 -10.63
N PRO A 579 -43.76 -21.10 -10.92
CA PRO A 579 -44.06 -22.13 -9.90
C PRO A 579 -43.05 -22.18 -8.75
N SER A 580 -41.83 -21.71 -8.97
CA SER A 580 -40.75 -21.58 -7.98
C SER A 580 -40.67 -20.15 -7.43
N ALA A 581 -41.77 -19.43 -7.33
CA ALA A 581 -41.79 -18.04 -6.91
C ALA A 581 -40.98 -17.84 -5.61
N ILE A 582 -39.84 -17.21 -5.74
CA ILE A 582 -39.18 -16.53 -4.65
C ILE A 582 -40.25 -15.66 -3.99
N LYS A 583 -40.52 -15.87 -2.70
CA LYS A 583 -41.45 -15.01 -1.93
C LYS A 583 -40.82 -13.62 -1.88
N LEU A 584 -41.09 -12.82 -2.89
CA LEU A 584 -40.67 -11.41 -2.91
C LEU A 584 -41.60 -10.68 -1.92
N PRO A 585 -41.03 -9.78 -1.10
CA PRO A 585 -41.86 -8.92 -0.29
C PRO A 585 -42.74 -8.10 -1.23
N CYS A 586 -44.03 -8.19 -1.07
CA CYS A 586 -44.97 -7.44 -1.88
C CYS A 586 -45.43 -6.19 -1.14
N VAL A 587 -45.64 -5.09 -1.87
CA VAL A 587 -46.25 -3.88 -1.31
C VAL A 587 -47.74 -4.11 -1.19
N ARG A 588 -48.26 -4.11 0.05
CA ARG A 588 -49.71 -4.10 0.29
C ARG A 588 -50.24 -2.71 -0.03
N THR A 589 -51.03 -2.60 -1.09
CA THR A 589 -51.90 -1.45 -1.27
C THR A 589 -53.20 -1.74 -0.51
N GLY A 590 -53.71 -0.76 0.23
CA GLY A 590 -54.89 -0.94 1.05
C GLY A 590 -56.07 -1.53 0.26
N ALA A 591 -56.77 -2.47 0.87
CA ALA A 591 -57.99 -3.11 0.40
C ALA A 591 -57.94 -3.61 -1.05
N ASP A 592 -57.37 -4.78 -1.25
CA ASP A 592 -57.61 -5.72 -2.38
C ASP A 592 -57.56 -5.18 -3.83
N HIS A 593 -57.12 -3.97 -4.08
CA HIS A 593 -57.14 -3.35 -5.40
C HIS A 593 -55.76 -2.86 -5.83
N LEU A 594 -55.49 -2.94 -7.14
CA LEU A 594 -54.41 -2.21 -7.77
C LEU A 594 -54.56 -0.72 -7.49
N PRO A 595 -53.48 0.05 -7.32
CA PRO A 595 -53.59 1.51 -7.25
C PRO A 595 -54.39 2.04 -8.42
N VAL A 596 -55.15 3.10 -8.20
CA VAL A 596 -55.96 3.74 -9.25
C VAL A 596 -55.09 4.03 -10.47
N GLY A 597 -55.50 3.54 -11.63
CA GLY A 597 -54.75 3.70 -12.87
C GLY A 597 -53.75 2.57 -13.21
N TRP A 598 -53.77 1.45 -12.48
CA TRP A 598 -52.92 0.30 -12.78
C TRP A 598 -53.76 -0.89 -13.30
N SER A 599 -53.28 -1.54 -14.34
CA SER A 599 -53.85 -2.78 -14.85
C SER A 599 -52.73 -3.81 -15.08
N VAL A 600 -53.09 -5.10 -14.88
CA VAL A 600 -52.16 -6.21 -15.20
C VAL A 600 -52.35 -6.56 -16.67
N GLY A 601 -51.34 -6.36 -17.47
CA GLY A 601 -51.28 -6.82 -18.85
C GLY A 601 -51.04 -8.32 -18.96
N THR A 602 -51.13 -8.86 -20.17
CA THR A 602 -50.88 -10.27 -20.49
C THR A 602 -49.44 -10.67 -20.15
N ALA A 603 -49.29 -11.85 -19.57
CA ALA A 603 -47.97 -12.43 -19.31
C ALA A 603 -47.35 -12.93 -20.62
N GLU A 604 -46.21 -12.39 -21.02
CA GLU A 604 -45.42 -12.93 -22.12
C GLU A 604 -44.21 -13.69 -21.61
N THR A 605 -43.90 -14.79 -22.30
CA THR A 605 -42.68 -15.56 -22.00
C THR A 605 -41.53 -15.08 -22.90
N VAL A 606 -40.64 -14.29 -22.37
CA VAL A 606 -39.46 -13.84 -23.11
C VAL A 606 -38.25 -14.65 -22.65
N ARG A 607 -37.61 -15.39 -23.60
CA ARG A 607 -36.45 -16.25 -23.33
C ARG A 607 -36.63 -17.24 -22.19
N GLY A 608 -37.81 -17.88 -22.11
CA GLY A 608 -38.11 -18.90 -21.09
C GLY A 608 -38.38 -18.35 -19.69
N ARG A 609 -38.64 -17.04 -19.55
CA ARG A 609 -39.03 -16.38 -18.32
C ARG A 609 -40.40 -15.69 -18.48
N ALA A 610 -41.27 -15.85 -17.48
CA ALA A 610 -42.52 -15.12 -17.46
C ALA A 610 -42.25 -13.63 -17.16
N VAL A 611 -42.68 -12.75 -18.05
CA VAL A 611 -42.62 -11.29 -17.89
C VAL A 611 -44.05 -10.79 -17.75
N PHE A 612 -44.31 -10.14 -16.61
CA PHE A 612 -45.60 -9.46 -16.40
C PHE A 612 -45.44 -7.98 -16.74
N VAL A 613 -46.19 -7.48 -17.67
CA VAL A 613 -46.28 -6.06 -17.94
C VAL A 613 -47.39 -5.46 -17.10
N VAL A 614 -47.01 -4.61 -16.14
CA VAL A 614 -47.98 -3.83 -15.38
C VAL A 614 -47.97 -2.43 -15.98
N GLY A 615 -49.05 -2.04 -16.62
CA GLY A 615 -49.21 -0.71 -17.20
C GLY A 615 -49.94 0.22 -16.21
N VAL A 616 -49.58 1.51 -16.24
CA VAL A 616 -50.37 2.58 -15.64
C VAL A 616 -51.26 3.12 -16.76
N GLY A 617 -52.55 2.82 -16.71
CA GLY A 617 -53.53 3.33 -17.66
C GLY A 617 -54.54 4.20 -16.96
N ASP A 618 -55.17 5.06 -17.68
CA ASP A 618 -56.23 5.97 -17.26
C ASP A 618 -57.60 5.28 -16.98
N GLY A 619 -57.59 3.97 -16.72
CA GLY A 619 -58.80 3.22 -16.36
C GLY A 619 -59.63 2.75 -17.53
N SER A 620 -59.25 3.00 -18.77
CA SER A 620 -59.89 2.41 -19.94
C SER A 620 -59.17 1.11 -20.29
N ALA A 621 -59.84 -0.01 -20.12
CA ALA A 621 -59.35 -1.32 -20.52
C ALA A 621 -59.02 -1.35 -22.02
N SER A 622 -57.80 -1.64 -22.35
CA SER A 622 -57.41 -2.11 -23.68
C SER A 622 -56.87 -3.53 -23.58
#